data_50c683a189cc6e909f945fba22a2c2b4
#
_entry.id   50c683a189cc6e909f945fba22a2c2b4
#
_cell.length_a   1.000
_cell.length_b   1.000
_cell.length_c   1.000
_cell.angle_alpha   90.00
_cell.angle_beta   90.00
_cell.angle_gamma   90.00
#
_symmetry.space_group_name_H-M   'P 1'
#
loop_
_entity.id
_entity.type
_entity.pdbx_description
1 polymer ?
#
loop_
_entity_poly.entity_id
_entity_poly.type
_entity_poly.pdbx_seq_one_letter_code
_entity_poly.pdbx_strand_id
1 'polypeptide(L)'
;DVRVQAHLTATQVTIYLDTSGEALFKRGWRDEKGDAPLKENLAAGILSFTGWKPGQTLFDPMCGSGTFLIEAAQMALAIPPGAIRAGMYGDDAKPSRLAYRPLITSAHGFGFQRLKPFNESAEQKRWVDLKEAALAGMLAKRKQYPSVDSLNISGGDINEKLVSMFRGNWQRAQLPDQPMVRQVDALAAKPPANPTDGVMLL
;
A
#
# COMPACT_ATOMS: atom_id res chain seq x y z
N ASP A 1 21.02 13.76 8.59
CA ASP A 1 20.61 14.95 7.84
C ASP A 1 19.12 14.92 7.59
N VAL A 2 18.47 16.09 7.70
CA VAL A 2 17.04 16.27 7.43
C VAL A 2 16.92 17.27 6.29
N ARG A 3 16.03 16.96 5.32
CA ARG A 3 15.81 17.85 4.18
C ARG A 3 14.98 19.06 4.61
N VAL A 4 15.46 20.22 4.24
CA VAL A 4 14.74 21.49 4.40
C VAL A 4 14.38 22.01 3.02
N GLN A 5 13.12 22.40 2.83
CA GLN A 5 12.63 23.00 1.58
C GLN A 5 12.18 24.44 1.85
N ALA A 6 12.51 25.34 0.94
CA ALA A 6 12.06 26.71 0.97
C ALA A 6 11.14 26.98 -0.22
N HIS A 7 9.96 27.52 0.03
CA HIS A 7 9.04 27.99 -0.99
C HIS A 7 8.98 29.51 -0.94
N LEU A 8 9.34 30.14 -2.04
CA LEU A 8 9.40 31.58 -2.17
C LEU A 8 8.25 32.08 -3.04
N THR A 9 7.55 33.09 -2.56
CA THR A 9 6.64 33.90 -3.34
C THR A 9 7.17 35.32 -3.44
N ALA A 10 6.48 36.22 -4.09
CA ALA A 10 6.89 37.63 -4.18
C ALA A 10 6.97 38.35 -2.81
N THR A 11 6.24 37.86 -1.81
CA THR A 11 6.07 38.55 -0.51
C THR A 11 6.36 37.65 0.70
N GLN A 12 6.55 36.34 0.49
CA GLN A 12 6.69 35.36 1.58
C GLN A 12 7.72 34.30 1.28
N VAL A 13 8.37 33.82 2.34
CA VAL A 13 9.21 32.63 2.33
C VAL A 13 8.61 31.65 3.33
N THR A 14 8.31 30.43 2.87
CA THR A 14 7.86 29.35 3.74
C THR A 14 8.95 28.27 3.81
N ILE A 15 9.36 27.94 5.02
CA ILE A 15 10.37 26.90 5.28
C ILE A 15 9.64 25.64 5.72
N TYR A 16 9.91 24.53 5.03
CA TYR A 16 9.37 23.21 5.35
C TYR A 16 10.49 22.29 5.84
N LEU A 17 10.23 21.57 6.91
CA LEU A 17 11.05 20.49 7.40
C LEU A 17 10.47 19.17 6.89
N ASP A 18 11.23 18.43 6.08
CA ASP A 18 10.78 17.13 5.56
C ASP A 18 10.91 16.05 6.65
N THR A 19 9.80 15.76 7.30
CA THR A 19 9.69 14.71 8.32
C THR A 19 9.43 13.32 7.74
N SER A 20 9.13 13.23 6.45
CA SER A 20 8.85 11.97 5.76
C SER A 20 10.13 11.26 5.28
N GLY A 21 11.06 12.01 4.71
CA GLY A 21 12.26 11.50 4.03
C GLY A 21 11.94 11.10 2.59
N GLU A 22 11.70 9.83 2.32
CA GLU A 22 11.24 9.38 1.01
C GLU A 22 9.77 9.73 0.79
N ALA A 23 9.38 9.89 -0.49
CA ALA A 23 8.00 10.19 -0.86
C ALA A 23 7.02 9.14 -0.32
N LEU A 24 5.91 9.59 0.30
CA LEU A 24 4.96 8.70 0.99
C LEU A 24 4.22 7.74 0.06
N PHE A 25 4.09 8.06 -1.23
CA PHE A 25 3.49 7.12 -2.19
C PHE A 25 4.36 5.87 -2.42
N LYS A 26 5.67 5.93 -2.17
CA LYS A 26 6.56 4.78 -2.25
C LYS A 26 6.31 3.84 -1.07
N ARG A 27 5.39 2.89 -1.24
CA ARG A 27 5.04 1.89 -0.21
C ARG A 27 6.13 0.85 0.02
N GLY A 28 6.94 0.58 -1.02
CA GLY A 28 8.04 -0.38 -0.97
C GLY A 28 7.78 -1.71 -1.66
N TRP A 29 6.56 -1.95 -2.13
CA TRP A 29 6.24 -3.19 -2.82
C TRP A 29 6.41 -3.12 -4.34
N ARG A 30 6.44 -1.93 -4.93
CA ARG A 30 6.59 -1.77 -6.38
C ARG A 30 8.06 -1.88 -6.79
N ASP A 31 8.39 -2.90 -7.54
CA ASP A 31 9.72 -3.13 -8.12
C ASP A 31 9.72 -2.72 -9.59
N GLU A 32 8.82 -3.30 -10.36
CA GLU A 32 8.68 -3.01 -11.76
C GLU A 32 7.57 -1.98 -11.99
N LYS A 33 7.78 -1.12 -12.99
CA LYS A 33 6.84 -0.07 -13.39
C LYS A 33 6.40 -0.33 -14.83
N GLY A 34 5.11 -0.22 -15.08
CA GLY A 34 4.62 -0.01 -16.44
C GLY A 34 4.98 1.39 -16.95
N ASP A 35 4.62 1.69 -18.19
CA ASP A 35 4.96 2.97 -18.82
C ASP A 35 4.34 4.18 -18.12
N ALA A 36 3.16 4.03 -17.49
CA ALA A 36 2.44 5.09 -16.78
C ALA A 36 1.82 4.59 -15.46
N PRO A 37 2.63 4.30 -14.42
CA PRO A 37 2.11 3.76 -13.18
C PRO A 37 1.34 4.80 -12.38
N LEU A 38 0.12 4.47 -11.96
CA LEU A 38 -0.63 5.26 -11.00
C LEU A 38 0.14 5.30 -9.66
N LYS A 39 0.20 6.48 -9.03
CA LYS A 39 0.80 6.62 -7.70
C LYS A 39 -0.11 6.00 -6.65
N GLU A 40 0.46 5.30 -5.70
CA GLU A 40 -0.24 4.55 -4.65
C GLU A 40 -1.15 5.45 -3.78
N ASN A 41 -0.66 6.61 -3.40
CA ASN A 41 -1.46 7.57 -2.62
C ASN A 41 -2.65 8.14 -3.42
N LEU A 42 -2.51 8.28 -4.74
CA LEU A 42 -3.61 8.69 -5.59
C LEU A 42 -4.66 7.58 -5.71
N ALA A 43 -4.22 6.33 -5.89
CA ALA A 43 -5.12 5.18 -5.89
C ALA A 43 -5.90 5.06 -4.57
N ALA A 44 -5.24 5.20 -3.43
CA ALA A 44 -5.90 5.21 -2.11
C ALA A 44 -6.92 6.35 -1.97
N GLY A 45 -6.58 7.55 -2.48
CA GLY A 45 -7.50 8.69 -2.50
C GLY A 45 -8.73 8.42 -3.35
N ILE A 46 -8.56 7.91 -4.58
CA ILE A 46 -9.67 7.55 -5.46
C ILE A 46 -10.56 6.49 -4.81
N LEU A 47 -9.99 5.41 -4.28
CA LEU A 47 -10.76 4.37 -3.56
C LEU A 47 -11.60 4.97 -2.42
N SER A 48 -11.04 5.91 -1.67
CA SER A 48 -11.78 6.61 -0.62
C SER A 48 -12.94 7.43 -1.16
N PHE A 49 -12.78 8.07 -2.32
CA PHE A 49 -13.85 8.86 -2.97
C PHE A 49 -14.96 8.00 -3.59
N THR A 50 -14.65 6.75 -4.01
CA THR A 50 -15.70 5.84 -4.52
C THR A 50 -16.69 5.41 -3.45
N GLY A 51 -16.36 5.60 -2.17
CA GLY A 51 -17.13 5.09 -1.05
C GLY A 51 -16.99 3.58 -0.83
N TRP A 52 -16.12 2.90 -1.58
CA TRP A 52 -15.84 1.48 -1.39
C TRP A 52 -15.43 1.17 0.05
N LYS A 53 -15.96 0.08 0.57
CA LYS A 53 -15.65 -0.42 1.92
C LYS A 53 -15.09 -1.84 1.84
N PRO A 54 -14.15 -2.20 2.71
CA PRO A 54 -13.64 -3.56 2.80
C PRO A 54 -14.76 -4.61 2.90
N GLY A 55 -14.65 -5.67 2.11
CA GLY A 55 -15.66 -6.72 1.99
C GLY A 55 -16.69 -6.48 0.89
N GLN A 56 -16.85 -5.26 0.38
CA GLN A 56 -17.62 -5.02 -0.84
C GLN A 56 -16.81 -5.45 -2.07
N THR A 57 -17.49 -5.86 -3.12
CA THR A 57 -16.83 -6.22 -4.38
C THR A 57 -16.06 -5.03 -4.96
N LEU A 58 -14.79 -5.25 -5.27
CA LEU A 58 -13.96 -4.34 -6.07
C LEU A 58 -13.50 -5.06 -7.33
N PHE A 59 -13.81 -4.50 -8.47
CA PHE A 59 -13.42 -5.04 -9.77
C PHE A 59 -12.70 -4.00 -10.60
N ASP A 60 -11.48 -4.30 -11.01
CA ASP A 60 -10.63 -3.45 -11.85
C ASP A 60 -10.30 -4.19 -13.15
N PRO A 61 -11.05 -3.96 -14.25
CA PRO A 61 -10.85 -4.67 -15.52
C PRO A 61 -9.62 -4.19 -16.31
N MET A 62 -8.97 -3.11 -15.87
CA MET A 62 -7.75 -2.54 -16.48
C MET A 62 -6.68 -2.31 -15.41
N CYS A 63 -6.46 -3.33 -14.56
CA CYS A 63 -5.72 -3.18 -13.32
C CYS A 63 -4.23 -2.85 -13.49
N GLY A 64 -3.68 -2.99 -14.68
CA GLY A 64 -2.26 -2.78 -14.91
C GLY A 64 -1.40 -3.64 -13.98
N SER A 65 -0.42 -3.05 -13.34
CA SER A 65 0.41 -3.70 -12.33
C SER A 65 -0.25 -3.78 -10.94
N GLY A 66 -1.56 -3.50 -10.84
CA GLY A 66 -2.40 -3.78 -9.68
C GLY A 66 -2.44 -2.71 -8.58
N THR A 67 -2.20 -1.45 -8.90
CA THR A 67 -2.10 -0.40 -7.87
C THR A 67 -3.38 -0.28 -7.06
N PHE A 68 -4.56 -0.21 -7.70
CA PHE A 68 -5.83 -0.14 -6.99
C PHE A 68 -6.08 -1.38 -6.13
N LEU A 69 -5.86 -2.57 -6.68
CA LEU A 69 -6.13 -3.84 -5.99
C LEU A 69 -5.25 -4.00 -4.75
N ILE A 70 -3.97 -3.61 -4.85
CA ILE A 70 -3.02 -3.68 -3.73
C ILE A 70 -3.38 -2.65 -2.66
N GLU A 71 -3.65 -1.38 -3.02
CA GLU A 71 -4.05 -0.36 -2.06
C GLU A 71 -5.37 -0.73 -1.37
N ALA A 72 -6.36 -1.27 -2.11
CA ALA A 72 -7.62 -1.74 -1.52
C ALA A 72 -7.39 -2.87 -0.51
N ALA A 73 -6.55 -3.85 -0.83
CA ALA A 73 -6.21 -4.92 0.09
C ALA A 73 -5.48 -4.39 1.34
N GLN A 74 -4.54 -3.46 1.17
CA GLN A 74 -3.87 -2.82 2.30
C GLN A 74 -4.84 -2.04 3.19
N MET A 75 -5.78 -1.30 2.60
CA MET A 75 -6.84 -0.60 3.33
C MET A 75 -7.73 -1.58 4.10
N ALA A 76 -8.17 -2.67 3.46
CA ALA A 76 -9.01 -3.70 4.08
C ALA A 76 -8.33 -4.37 5.27
N LEU A 77 -7.05 -4.62 5.16
CA LEU A 77 -6.23 -5.27 6.19
C LEU A 77 -5.63 -4.28 7.21
N ALA A 78 -6.00 -3.00 7.14
CA ALA A 78 -5.48 -1.92 7.97
C ALA A 78 -3.94 -1.85 7.97
N ILE A 79 -3.31 -2.17 6.85
CA ILE A 79 -1.85 -2.08 6.69
C ILE A 79 -1.47 -0.60 6.54
N PRO A 80 -0.70 -0.03 7.46
CA PRO A 80 -0.27 1.37 7.34
C PRO A 80 0.58 1.58 6.08
N PRO A 81 0.37 2.67 5.33
CA PRO A 81 1.16 2.97 4.13
C PRO A 81 2.67 3.00 4.34
N GLY A 82 3.10 3.27 5.56
CA GLY A 82 4.51 3.32 5.96
C GLY A 82 5.02 2.06 6.68
N ALA A 83 4.26 0.97 6.72
CA ALA A 83 4.60 -0.22 7.51
C ALA A 83 5.99 -0.79 7.19
N ILE A 84 6.33 -0.93 5.91
CA ILE A 84 7.66 -1.39 5.48
C ILE A 84 8.75 -0.42 5.95
N ARG A 85 8.55 0.88 5.77
CA ARG A 85 9.50 1.93 6.19
C ARG A 85 9.66 1.99 7.71
N ALA A 86 8.58 1.74 8.44
CA ALA A 86 8.57 1.68 9.90
C ALA A 86 9.27 0.44 10.47
N GLY A 87 9.70 -0.50 9.62
CA GLY A 87 10.27 -1.76 10.04
C GLY A 87 9.26 -2.66 10.76
N MET A 88 7.98 -2.56 10.41
CA MET A 88 6.92 -3.37 11.03
C MET A 88 6.91 -4.81 10.51
N TYR A 89 7.56 -5.08 9.40
CA TYR A 89 7.81 -6.41 8.87
C TYR A 89 9.25 -6.79 9.20
N GLY A 90 9.47 -7.35 10.39
CA GLY A 90 10.78 -7.85 10.82
C GLY A 90 11.03 -9.28 10.33
N ASP A 91 12.30 -9.72 10.41
CA ASP A 91 12.72 -11.09 10.05
C ASP A 91 12.00 -12.17 10.88
N ASP A 92 11.43 -11.82 12.03
CA ASP A 92 10.70 -12.72 12.93
C ASP A 92 9.19 -12.82 12.62
N ALA A 93 8.64 -11.92 11.84
CA ALA A 93 7.30 -12.09 11.29
C ALA A 93 7.36 -13.09 10.14
N LYS A 94 7.64 -14.37 10.44
CA LYS A 94 7.52 -15.46 9.47
C LYS A 94 6.08 -15.57 8.99
N PRO A 95 5.71 -14.93 7.86
CA PRO A 95 4.71 -15.53 7.03
C PRO A 95 5.45 -16.69 6.38
N SER A 96 4.94 -17.86 6.56
CA SER A 96 5.37 -19.07 5.90
C SER A 96 5.88 -18.79 4.49
N ARG A 97 7.18 -19.06 4.25
CA ARG A 97 7.83 -19.35 2.98
C ARG A 97 8.31 -18.24 2.03
N LEU A 98 8.20 -16.98 2.32
CA LEU A 98 8.83 -15.95 1.48
C LEU A 98 9.58 -14.95 2.36
N ALA A 99 10.87 -15.19 2.52
CA ALA A 99 11.82 -14.20 3.02
C ALA A 99 11.94 -13.08 1.97
N TYR A 100 11.05 -12.09 2.04
CA TYR A 100 11.15 -10.92 1.21
C TYR A 100 12.06 -9.89 1.90
N ARG A 101 13.15 -9.60 1.26
CA ARG A 101 14.02 -8.48 1.61
C ARG A 101 13.40 -7.22 1.02
N PRO A 102 12.96 -6.23 1.81
CA PRO A 102 12.37 -5.02 1.24
C PRO A 102 13.36 -4.35 0.30
N LEU A 103 12.93 -4.04 -0.93
CA LEU A 103 13.71 -3.30 -1.92
C LEU A 103 14.03 -1.87 -1.48
N ILE A 104 13.30 -1.36 -0.51
CA ILE A 104 13.65 -0.11 0.14
C ILE A 104 14.56 -0.44 1.31
N THR A 105 15.83 -0.55 1.04
CA THR A 105 16.87 -0.30 2.02
C THR A 105 16.94 1.21 2.31
N SER A 106 15.84 1.84 2.70
CA SER A 106 15.97 3.05 3.45
C SER A 106 16.42 2.61 4.85
N ALA A 107 17.70 2.39 4.99
CA ALA A 107 18.39 2.19 6.27
C ALA A 107 18.05 3.30 7.30
N HIS A 108 17.14 4.18 6.98
CA HIS A 108 16.93 5.46 7.64
C HIS A 108 15.48 5.72 8.12
N GLY A 109 14.54 4.81 7.93
CA GLY A 109 13.17 5.01 8.42
C GLY A 109 12.51 6.31 7.89
N PHE A 110 11.72 6.94 8.73
CA PHE A 110 11.16 8.26 8.45
C PHE A 110 12.14 9.38 8.76
N GLY A 111 12.00 10.52 8.06
CA GLY A 111 12.84 11.70 8.27
C GLY A 111 12.78 12.24 9.71
N PHE A 112 11.62 12.19 10.37
CA PHE A 112 11.46 12.65 11.75
C PHE A 112 12.31 11.88 12.77
N GLN A 113 12.64 10.62 12.50
CA GLN A 113 13.47 9.79 13.38
C GLN A 113 14.91 10.31 13.52
N ARG A 114 15.33 11.23 12.65
CA ARG A 114 16.64 11.90 12.67
C ARG A 114 16.62 13.25 13.38
N LEU A 115 15.45 13.68 13.84
CA LEU A 115 15.30 14.94 14.57
C LEU A 115 15.69 14.72 16.05
N LYS A 116 16.31 15.77 16.66
CA LYS A 116 16.70 15.70 18.08
C LYS A 116 15.58 15.30 19.03
N PRO A 117 14.34 15.82 18.90
CA PRO A 117 13.24 15.41 19.79
C PRO A 117 12.98 13.90 19.76
N PHE A 118 13.20 13.22 18.64
CA PHE A 118 13.00 11.77 18.55
C PHE A 118 14.04 10.97 19.35
N ASN A 119 15.17 11.57 19.72
CA ASN A 119 16.17 10.92 20.56
C ASN A 119 15.75 10.82 22.03
N GLU A 120 14.70 11.53 22.43
CA GLU A 120 14.15 11.45 23.78
C GLU A 120 13.44 10.09 23.97
N SER A 121 13.64 9.48 25.13
CA SER A 121 13.08 8.16 25.46
C SER A 121 11.54 8.11 25.36
N ALA A 122 10.88 9.21 25.71
CA ALA A 122 9.42 9.34 25.61
C ALA A 122 8.93 9.26 24.16
N GLU A 123 9.60 9.93 23.22
CA GLU A 123 9.22 9.93 21.80
C GLU A 123 9.52 8.59 21.13
N GLN A 124 10.63 7.95 21.49
CA GLN A 124 10.94 6.60 21.06
C GLN A 124 9.90 5.59 21.55
N LYS A 125 9.48 5.71 22.81
CA LYS A 125 8.41 4.88 23.37
C LYS A 125 7.10 5.09 22.64
N ARG A 126 6.67 6.33 22.39
CA ARG A 126 5.46 6.63 21.61
C ARG A 126 5.49 6.01 20.22
N TRP A 127 6.65 6.01 19.57
CA TRP A 127 6.82 5.38 18.26
C TRP A 127 6.66 3.86 18.32
N VAL A 128 7.20 3.22 19.35
CA VAL A 128 6.99 1.78 19.60
C VAL A 128 5.52 1.50 19.83
N ASP A 129 4.88 2.21 20.77
CA ASP A 129 3.46 2.05 21.12
C ASP A 129 2.56 2.22 19.85
N LEU A 130 2.87 3.18 18.97
CA LEU A 130 2.16 3.40 17.72
C LEU A 130 2.29 2.20 16.77
N LYS A 131 3.49 1.64 16.63
CA LYS A 131 3.71 0.46 15.80
C LYS A 131 2.99 -0.77 16.33
N GLU A 132 3.01 -0.97 17.65
CA GLU A 132 2.29 -2.07 18.33
C GLU A 132 0.78 -1.95 18.13
N ALA A 133 0.22 -0.76 18.29
CA ALA A 133 -1.19 -0.51 18.04
C ALA A 133 -1.57 -0.78 16.57
N ALA A 134 -0.74 -0.35 15.63
CA ALA A 134 -0.95 -0.61 14.21
C ALA A 134 -0.88 -2.12 13.90
N LEU A 135 0.08 -2.84 14.47
CA LEU A 135 0.21 -4.30 14.31
C LEU A 135 -1.02 -5.03 14.88
N ALA A 136 -1.50 -4.61 16.05
CA ALA A 136 -2.73 -5.17 16.61
C ALA A 136 -3.94 -4.96 15.70
N GLY A 137 -4.07 -3.78 15.08
CA GLY A 137 -5.09 -3.49 14.08
C GLY A 137 -5.00 -4.39 12.85
N MET A 138 -3.80 -4.58 12.32
CA MET A 138 -3.54 -5.48 11.19
C MET A 138 -3.94 -6.93 11.51
N LEU A 139 -3.55 -7.41 12.69
CA LEU A 139 -3.88 -8.78 13.14
C LEU A 139 -5.38 -8.97 13.33
N ALA A 140 -6.08 -7.98 13.87
CA ALA A 140 -7.54 -8.01 14.00
C ALA A 140 -8.22 -8.08 12.62
N LYS A 141 -7.75 -7.28 11.65
CA LYS A 141 -8.28 -7.30 10.29
C LYS A 141 -7.96 -8.59 9.55
N ARG A 142 -6.79 -9.18 9.75
CA ARG A 142 -6.47 -10.51 9.20
C ARG A 142 -7.38 -11.63 9.73
N LYS A 143 -7.84 -11.53 10.97
CA LYS A 143 -8.86 -12.47 11.50
C LYS A 143 -10.22 -12.24 10.86
N GLN A 144 -10.57 -10.99 10.56
CA GLN A 144 -11.83 -10.65 9.89
C GLN A 144 -11.81 -11.07 8.40
N TYR A 145 -10.65 -10.96 7.75
CA TYR A 145 -10.44 -11.30 6.34
C TYR A 145 -9.35 -12.38 6.22
N PRO A 146 -9.67 -13.65 6.51
CA PRO A 146 -8.68 -14.72 6.62
C PRO A 146 -8.11 -15.17 5.26
N SER A 147 -8.80 -14.89 4.16
CA SER A 147 -8.39 -15.21 2.80
C SER A 147 -8.58 -14.03 1.86
N VAL A 148 -7.95 -14.08 0.71
CA VAL A 148 -8.14 -13.07 -0.34
C VAL A 148 -9.57 -13.05 -0.86
N ASP A 149 -10.25 -14.18 -0.92
CA ASP A 149 -11.64 -14.26 -1.37
C ASP A 149 -12.57 -13.47 -0.46
N SER A 150 -12.25 -13.40 0.84
CA SER A 150 -13.01 -12.58 1.80
C SER A 150 -12.84 -11.07 1.59
N LEU A 151 -11.84 -10.64 0.83
CA LEU A 151 -11.65 -9.24 0.45
C LEU A 151 -12.54 -8.81 -0.71
N ASN A 152 -13.08 -9.77 -1.50
CA ASN A 152 -13.88 -9.51 -2.70
C ASN A 152 -13.20 -8.59 -3.73
N ILE A 153 -11.90 -8.74 -3.89
CA ILE A 153 -11.08 -7.95 -4.82
C ILE A 153 -10.72 -8.82 -6.02
N SER A 154 -10.94 -8.31 -7.22
CA SER A 154 -10.59 -9.01 -8.46
C SER A 154 -10.31 -8.02 -9.59
N GLY A 155 -9.71 -8.50 -10.67
CA GLY A 155 -9.40 -7.63 -11.79
C GLY A 155 -8.91 -8.36 -13.03
N GLY A 156 -8.51 -7.58 -14.00
CA GLY A 156 -7.93 -8.06 -15.25
C GLY A 156 -7.13 -6.99 -15.97
N ASP A 157 -6.37 -7.43 -16.94
CA ASP A 157 -5.70 -6.54 -17.89
C ASP A 157 -5.51 -7.29 -19.20
N ILE A 158 -5.56 -6.57 -20.33
CA ILE A 158 -5.33 -7.18 -21.63
C ILE A 158 -3.86 -7.63 -21.80
N ASN A 159 -2.96 -6.97 -21.11
CA ASN A 159 -1.52 -7.22 -21.18
C ASN A 159 -1.07 -8.24 -20.12
N GLU A 160 -0.74 -9.45 -20.56
CA GLU A 160 -0.27 -10.53 -19.69
C GLU A 160 0.99 -10.14 -18.89
N LYS A 161 1.87 -9.31 -19.45
CA LYS A 161 3.05 -8.84 -18.72
C LYS A 161 2.65 -8.01 -17.50
N LEU A 162 1.63 -7.16 -17.60
CA LEU A 162 1.13 -6.38 -16.48
C LEU A 162 0.47 -7.27 -15.42
N VAL A 163 -0.28 -8.30 -15.83
CA VAL A 163 -0.83 -9.31 -14.92
C VAL A 163 0.29 -10.05 -14.17
N SER A 164 1.39 -10.38 -14.86
CA SER A 164 2.56 -10.99 -14.21
C SER A 164 3.22 -10.03 -13.22
N MET A 165 3.39 -8.76 -13.59
CA MET A 165 3.91 -7.72 -12.70
C MET A 165 3.02 -7.53 -11.47
N PHE A 166 1.70 -7.57 -11.63
CA PHE A 166 0.75 -7.54 -10.52
C PHE A 166 1.05 -8.65 -9.51
N ARG A 167 1.23 -9.89 -9.98
CA ARG A 167 1.51 -11.04 -9.08
C ARG A 167 2.77 -10.80 -8.24
N GLY A 168 3.84 -10.32 -8.87
CA GLY A 168 5.07 -9.97 -8.18
C GLY A 168 4.89 -8.83 -7.17
N ASN A 169 4.16 -7.77 -7.55
CA ASN A 169 3.87 -6.65 -6.67
C ASN A 169 3.02 -7.06 -5.46
N TRP A 170 2.00 -7.92 -5.69
CA TRP A 170 1.15 -8.45 -4.63
C TRP A 170 1.94 -9.23 -3.58
N GLN A 171 2.83 -10.11 -4.03
CA GLN A 171 3.73 -10.86 -3.15
C GLN A 171 4.64 -9.93 -2.34
N ARG A 172 5.24 -8.93 -3.01
CA ARG A 172 6.09 -7.94 -2.34
C ARG A 172 5.33 -7.06 -1.34
N ALA A 173 4.04 -6.84 -1.57
CA ALA A 173 3.18 -6.17 -0.61
C ALA A 173 2.86 -7.04 0.63
N GLN A 174 3.33 -8.28 0.68
CA GLN A 174 3.12 -9.26 1.77
C GLN A 174 1.63 -9.48 2.09
N LEU A 175 0.82 -9.41 1.07
CA LEU A 175 -0.61 -9.66 1.15
C LEU A 175 -0.90 -11.17 1.17
N PRO A 176 -2.05 -11.61 1.71
CA PRO A 176 -2.45 -13.01 1.65
C PRO A 176 -2.56 -13.50 0.20
N ASP A 177 -3.00 -14.75 0.02
CA ASP A 177 -3.15 -15.37 -1.30
C ASP A 177 -3.66 -14.40 -2.37
N GLN A 178 -3.22 -14.61 -3.61
CA GLN A 178 -3.51 -13.67 -4.69
C GLN A 178 -4.99 -13.65 -5.07
N PRO A 179 -5.59 -12.47 -5.30
CA PRO A 179 -6.94 -12.37 -5.84
C PRO A 179 -6.97 -12.87 -7.29
N MET A 180 -8.18 -13.14 -7.76
CA MET A 180 -8.39 -13.54 -9.14
C MET A 180 -8.11 -12.34 -10.07
N VAL A 181 -6.95 -12.37 -10.73
CA VAL A 181 -6.59 -11.44 -11.80
C VAL A 181 -6.24 -12.23 -13.05
N ARG A 182 -6.91 -11.90 -14.16
CA ARG A 182 -6.80 -12.64 -15.44
C ARG A 182 -6.36 -11.73 -16.56
N GLN A 183 -5.71 -12.31 -17.55
CA GLN A 183 -5.57 -11.65 -18.83
C GLN A 183 -6.93 -11.62 -19.52
N VAL A 184 -7.50 -10.46 -19.75
CA VAL A 184 -8.81 -10.27 -20.36
C VAL A 184 -8.94 -8.87 -20.95
N ASP A 185 -9.64 -8.75 -22.06
CA ASP A 185 -10.07 -7.46 -22.58
C ASP A 185 -11.16 -6.87 -21.65
N ALA A 186 -11.03 -5.62 -21.28
CA ALA A 186 -11.97 -4.94 -20.38
C ALA A 186 -13.41 -4.97 -20.92
N LEU A 187 -13.58 -4.93 -22.25
CA LEU A 187 -14.91 -5.03 -22.88
C LEU A 187 -15.54 -6.41 -22.75
N ALA A 188 -14.74 -7.45 -22.59
CA ALA A 188 -15.17 -8.83 -22.37
C ALA A 188 -15.14 -9.26 -20.90
N ALA A 189 -14.51 -8.46 -20.05
CA ALA A 189 -14.38 -8.74 -18.64
C ALA A 189 -15.73 -8.67 -17.94
N LYS A 190 -16.01 -9.67 -17.11
CA LYS A 190 -17.24 -9.73 -16.31
C LYS A 190 -16.87 -9.57 -14.84
N PRO A 191 -17.56 -8.69 -14.11
CA PRO A 191 -17.41 -8.62 -12.65
C PRO A 191 -17.81 -9.97 -12.03
N PRO A 192 -17.33 -10.27 -10.82
CA PRO A 192 -17.76 -11.46 -10.09
C PRO A 192 -19.29 -11.52 -10.00
N ALA A 193 -19.84 -12.76 -10.02
CA ALA A 193 -21.28 -12.95 -9.88
C ALA A 193 -21.75 -12.40 -8.52
N ASN A 194 -22.85 -11.62 -8.54
CA ASN A 194 -23.45 -10.88 -7.42
C ASN A 194 -22.69 -9.63 -6.92
N PRO A 195 -22.47 -8.64 -7.76
CA PRO A 195 -22.01 -7.33 -7.30
C PRO A 195 -23.21 -6.48 -6.82
N THR A 196 -23.91 -6.90 -5.75
CA THR A 196 -25.06 -6.11 -5.25
C THR A 196 -24.63 -4.78 -4.65
N ASP A 197 -23.38 -4.68 -4.17
CA ASP A 197 -22.82 -3.47 -3.55
C ASP A 197 -21.33 -3.32 -3.91
N GLY A 198 -21.00 -3.31 -5.19
CA GLY A 198 -19.62 -3.30 -5.66
C GLY A 198 -19.22 -2.01 -6.38
N VAL A 199 -17.92 -1.79 -6.49
CA VAL A 199 -17.30 -0.73 -7.29
C VAL A 199 -16.51 -1.37 -8.42
N MET A 200 -16.78 -0.91 -9.64
CA MET A 200 -15.95 -1.19 -10.80
C MET A 200 -15.16 0.07 -11.14
N LEU A 201 -13.86 -0.09 -11.32
CA LEU A 201 -12.96 0.98 -11.75
C LEU A 201 -12.84 0.94 -13.27
N LEU A 202 -12.99 2.07 -13.93
CA LEU A 202 -12.88 2.22 -15.38
C LEU A 202 -11.90 3.36 -15.73
#